data_4ebcf1ed235fc725b0d112ace76c028d
#
_entry.id   4ebcf1ed235fc725b0d112ace76c028d
#
_cell.length_a   1.000
_cell.length_b   1.000
_cell.length_c   1.000
_cell.angle_alpha   90.00
_cell.angle_beta   90.00
_cell.angle_gamma   90.00
#
_symmetry.space_group_name_H-M   'P 1'
#
loop_
_entity.id
_entity.type
_entity.pdbx_description
1 polymer ?
#
loop_
_entity_poly.entity_id
_entity_poly.type
_entity_poly.pdbx_seq_one_letter_code
_entity_poly.pdbx_strand_id
1 'polypeptide(L)'
;MSPANTKAFLELHIEQGPVLVARDLPAAIPTVIRGNVRFPYARCLGEYAHSAAVPRGGRKDALLATVELVARLDALWQELEAEGHPDTVFTVGKLYTDAAEHAMTKVPGACCFTLNFGGTSKDVLDRLRDRTYALADEIRAARNVTFALGDCVGSDPTPLDDGLRDRLRTASQALGIPVIEMPTVGHDASIFARAGIPAAMVLVRNQHGSHNAAEAMEMADFGEGAKLLAVTALELAEQ
;
A
#
# COMPACT_ATOMS: atom_id res chain seq x y z
N MET A 1 17.76 10.61 19.03
CA MET A 1 17.30 9.30 19.54
C MET A 1 18.20 8.21 18.98
N SER A 2 18.52 7.19 19.79
CA SER A 2 19.25 6.01 19.34
C SER A 2 18.69 4.77 20.02
N PRO A 3 18.84 3.56 19.46
CA PRO A 3 18.40 2.32 20.10
C PRO A 3 18.95 2.13 21.53
N ALA A 4 20.14 2.69 21.80
CA ALA A 4 20.80 2.58 23.11
C ALA A 4 20.12 3.41 24.23
N ASN A 5 19.33 4.42 23.89
CA ASN A 5 18.69 5.32 24.85
C ASN A 5 17.18 5.48 24.66
N THR A 6 16.56 4.60 23.87
CA THR A 6 15.12 4.60 23.61
C THR A 6 14.57 3.21 23.89
N LYS A 7 13.72 3.09 24.90
CA LYS A 7 13.11 1.82 25.30
C LYS A 7 12.14 1.28 24.23
N ALA A 8 11.28 2.14 23.74
CA ALA A 8 10.25 1.79 22.77
C ALA A 8 9.73 3.04 22.05
N PHE A 9 9.07 2.82 20.92
CA PHE A 9 8.26 3.79 20.22
C PHE A 9 6.80 3.30 20.18
N LEU A 10 5.89 4.13 20.66
CA LEU A 10 4.46 3.84 20.66
C LEU A 10 3.74 4.92 19.87
N GLU A 11 2.89 4.50 18.92
CA GLU A 11 2.15 5.41 18.04
C GLU A 11 0.65 5.15 18.15
N LEU A 12 -0.14 6.21 18.33
CA LEU A 12 -1.60 6.18 18.20
C LEU A 12 -1.97 6.82 16.87
N HIS A 13 -2.72 6.10 16.05
CA HIS A 13 -3.12 6.57 14.73
C HIS A 13 -4.54 6.11 14.39
N ILE A 14 -5.22 6.78 13.47
CA ILE A 14 -6.47 6.26 12.90
C ILE A 14 -6.19 5.06 12.00
N GLU A 15 -7.17 4.17 11.82
CA GLU A 15 -7.03 2.97 10.96
C GLU A 15 -6.77 3.32 9.50
N GLN A 16 -7.34 4.42 9.02
CA GLN A 16 -7.35 4.85 7.61
C GLN A 16 -8.14 3.91 6.68
N GLY A 17 -8.85 2.93 7.24
CA GLY A 17 -9.57 1.89 6.50
C GLY A 17 -10.97 1.63 7.05
N PRO A 18 -11.70 0.65 6.50
CA PRO A 18 -13.08 0.36 6.87
C PRO A 18 -13.24 -0.78 7.89
N VAL A 19 -12.14 -1.44 8.32
CA VAL A 19 -12.23 -2.72 9.04
C VAL A 19 -12.82 -2.55 10.42
N LEU A 20 -12.37 -1.53 11.18
CA LEU A 20 -12.87 -1.26 12.52
C LEU A 20 -14.33 -0.81 12.51
N VAL A 21 -14.72 -0.01 11.52
CA VAL A 21 -16.13 0.36 11.31
C VAL A 21 -16.97 -0.88 10.99
N ALA A 22 -16.53 -1.71 10.06
CA ALA A 22 -17.27 -2.92 9.66
C ALA A 22 -17.41 -3.95 10.78
N ARG A 23 -16.48 -3.97 11.73
CA ARG A 23 -16.48 -4.90 12.88
C ARG A 23 -17.02 -4.30 14.17
N ASP A 24 -17.40 -3.03 14.16
CA ASP A 24 -17.83 -2.26 15.33
C ASP A 24 -16.82 -2.36 16.49
N LEU A 25 -15.55 -2.16 16.20
CA LEU A 25 -14.45 -2.19 17.17
C LEU A 25 -13.83 -0.79 17.31
N PRO A 26 -13.50 -0.33 18.53
CA PRO A 26 -12.92 0.99 18.74
C PRO A 26 -11.45 1.07 18.34
N ALA A 27 -10.72 -0.05 18.42
CA ALA A 27 -9.28 -0.06 18.18
C ALA A 27 -8.75 -1.39 17.61
N ALA A 28 -7.54 -1.34 17.07
CA ALA A 28 -6.76 -2.51 16.65
C ALA A 28 -5.30 -2.40 17.08
N ILE A 29 -4.61 -3.55 17.14
CA ILE A 29 -3.18 -3.65 17.39
C ILE A 29 -2.52 -4.12 16.08
N PRO A 30 -1.76 -3.27 15.37
CA PRO A 30 -1.07 -3.68 14.16
C PRO A 30 0.00 -4.75 14.41
N THR A 31 0.06 -5.73 13.51
CA THR A 31 1.06 -6.81 13.55
C THR A 31 2.29 -6.48 12.74
N VAL A 32 2.07 -5.85 11.57
CA VAL A 32 3.10 -5.52 10.58
C VAL A 32 2.68 -4.29 9.80
N ILE A 33 3.63 -3.44 9.50
CA ILE A 33 3.46 -2.34 8.55
C ILE A 33 3.79 -2.88 7.17
N ARG A 34 2.84 -2.77 6.21
CA ARG A 34 3.02 -3.25 4.84
C ARG A 34 4.23 -2.60 4.20
N GLY A 35 5.03 -3.42 3.54
CA GLY A 35 6.00 -2.96 2.58
C GLY A 35 5.33 -2.49 1.29
N ASN A 36 6.12 -1.92 0.38
CA ASN A 36 5.60 -1.49 -0.90
C ASN A 36 6.64 -1.58 -2.02
N VAL A 37 6.14 -1.69 -3.26
CA VAL A 37 6.89 -1.58 -4.51
C VAL A 37 6.17 -0.56 -5.38
N ARG A 38 6.87 0.46 -5.87
CA ARG A 38 6.29 1.59 -6.59
C ARG A 38 7.05 1.91 -7.86
N PHE A 39 6.30 2.20 -8.91
CA PHE A 39 6.80 2.78 -10.16
C PHE A 39 6.16 4.17 -10.36
N PRO A 40 6.76 5.23 -9.80
CA PRO A 40 6.13 6.55 -9.74
C PRO A 40 6.16 7.31 -11.08
N TYR A 41 7.03 6.91 -12.03
CA TYR A 41 7.28 7.63 -13.27
C TYR A 41 7.22 6.75 -14.51
N ALA A 42 6.41 5.69 -14.47
CA ALA A 42 6.30 4.74 -15.57
C ALA A 42 5.67 5.37 -16.82
N ARG A 43 6.19 4.98 -17.98
CA ARG A 43 5.69 5.38 -19.28
C ARG A 43 5.66 4.21 -20.24
N CYS A 44 4.68 4.22 -21.13
CA CYS A 44 4.68 3.42 -22.36
C CYS A 44 4.81 4.36 -23.55
N LEU A 45 5.69 4.03 -24.49
CA LEU A 45 5.98 4.78 -25.70
C LEU A 45 5.64 3.93 -26.92
N GLY A 46 4.87 4.48 -27.81
CA GLY A 46 4.47 3.91 -29.09
C GLY A 46 4.58 4.94 -30.20
N GLU A 47 3.60 4.98 -31.10
CA GLU A 47 3.57 5.95 -32.21
C GLU A 47 2.17 6.56 -32.35
N TYR A 48 2.11 7.88 -32.49
CA TYR A 48 0.88 8.59 -32.82
C TYR A 48 0.46 8.25 -34.25
N ALA A 49 -0.80 7.93 -34.46
CA ALA A 49 -1.31 7.54 -35.75
C ALA A 49 -2.79 7.90 -35.92
N HIS A 50 -3.25 7.98 -37.15
CA HIS A 50 -4.66 8.18 -37.45
C HIS A 50 -5.46 6.92 -37.11
N SER A 51 -6.50 7.02 -36.29
CA SER A 51 -7.24 5.89 -35.76
C SER A 51 -7.92 5.02 -36.83
N ALA A 52 -8.39 5.63 -37.94
CA ALA A 52 -9.06 4.90 -39.04
C ALA A 52 -8.09 4.42 -40.12
N ALA A 53 -6.91 5.02 -40.25
CA ALA A 53 -5.98 4.73 -41.34
C ALA A 53 -5.01 3.58 -41.03
N VAL A 54 -4.68 3.35 -39.76
CA VAL A 54 -3.72 2.32 -39.36
C VAL A 54 -4.44 1.07 -38.89
N PRO A 55 -4.28 -0.09 -39.57
CA PRO A 55 -4.84 -1.36 -39.14
C PRO A 55 -4.31 -1.81 -37.76
N ARG A 56 -5.07 -2.64 -37.06
CA ARG A 56 -4.74 -3.12 -35.69
C ARG A 56 -3.30 -3.65 -35.57
N GLY A 57 -2.85 -4.46 -36.53
CA GLY A 57 -1.50 -5.08 -36.51
C GLY A 57 -0.34 -4.11 -36.78
N GLY A 58 -0.64 -2.89 -37.27
CA GLY A 58 0.39 -1.86 -37.52
C GLY A 58 0.45 -0.79 -36.43
N ARG A 59 -0.42 -0.85 -35.41
CA ARG A 59 -0.48 0.15 -34.34
C ARG A 59 0.57 -0.12 -33.27
N LYS A 60 1.24 0.94 -32.83
CA LYS A 60 2.06 0.95 -31.63
C LYS A 60 1.34 1.81 -30.58
N ASP A 61 0.22 1.26 -30.08
CA ASP A 61 -0.73 1.96 -29.23
C ASP A 61 -0.25 1.88 -27.75
N ALA A 62 0.31 2.99 -27.27
CA ALA A 62 0.86 3.06 -25.90
C ALA A 62 -0.21 2.93 -24.83
N LEU A 63 -1.43 3.45 -25.07
CA LEU A 63 -2.51 3.36 -24.10
C LEU A 63 -3.04 1.93 -23.98
N LEU A 64 -3.35 1.25 -25.10
CA LEU A 64 -3.83 -0.13 -25.06
C LEU A 64 -2.76 -1.10 -24.53
N ALA A 65 -1.47 -0.83 -24.74
CA ALA A 65 -0.40 -1.60 -24.14
C ALA A 65 -0.35 -1.42 -22.62
N THR A 66 -0.53 -0.20 -22.13
CA THR A 66 -0.59 0.10 -20.68
C THR A 66 -1.82 -0.53 -20.03
N VAL A 67 -3.00 -0.45 -20.68
CA VAL A 67 -4.23 -1.08 -20.19
C VAL A 67 -4.06 -2.60 -20.08
N GLU A 68 -3.41 -3.24 -21.06
CA GLU A 68 -3.11 -4.68 -20.99
C GLU A 68 -2.18 -5.02 -19.82
N LEU A 69 -1.13 -4.22 -19.58
CA LEU A 69 -0.24 -4.40 -18.44
C LEU A 69 -1.03 -4.33 -17.12
N VAL A 70 -1.86 -3.30 -16.96
CA VAL A 70 -2.70 -3.11 -15.76
C VAL A 70 -3.66 -4.27 -15.57
N ALA A 71 -4.35 -4.72 -16.62
CA ALA A 71 -5.29 -5.84 -16.53
C ALA A 71 -4.61 -7.17 -16.15
N ARG A 72 -3.39 -7.42 -16.66
CA ARG A 72 -2.61 -8.61 -16.31
C ARG A 72 -2.04 -8.55 -14.89
N LEU A 73 -1.74 -7.36 -14.38
CA LEU A 73 -1.34 -7.15 -12.99
C LEU A 73 -2.53 -7.29 -12.02
N ASP A 74 -3.72 -6.85 -12.42
CA ASP A 74 -4.95 -7.06 -11.67
C ASP A 74 -5.29 -8.56 -11.56
N ALA A 75 -5.14 -9.31 -12.65
CA ALA A 75 -5.31 -10.77 -12.63
C ALA A 75 -4.30 -11.45 -11.68
N LEU A 76 -3.04 -11.02 -11.70
CA LEU A 76 -2.02 -11.51 -10.75
C LEU A 76 -2.39 -11.18 -9.30
N TRP A 77 -2.96 -10.03 -9.03
CA TRP A 77 -3.44 -9.68 -7.70
C TRP A 77 -4.53 -10.64 -7.22
N GLN A 78 -5.52 -10.96 -8.07
CA GLN A 78 -6.56 -11.95 -7.76
C GLN A 78 -5.97 -13.35 -7.51
N GLU A 79 -4.95 -13.77 -8.28
CA GLU A 79 -4.22 -15.02 -8.06
C GLU A 79 -3.55 -15.03 -6.67
N LEU A 80 -2.87 -13.95 -6.29
CA LEU A 80 -2.22 -13.83 -4.99
C LEU A 80 -3.20 -13.88 -3.81
N GLU A 81 -4.38 -13.25 -3.94
CA GLU A 81 -5.44 -13.38 -2.93
C GLU A 81 -5.91 -14.83 -2.79
N ALA A 82 -6.10 -15.54 -3.91
CA ALA A 82 -6.48 -16.96 -3.92
C ALA A 82 -5.37 -17.88 -3.35
N GLU A 83 -4.10 -17.51 -3.49
CA GLU A 83 -2.94 -18.20 -2.91
C GLU A 83 -2.78 -17.94 -1.40
N GLY A 84 -3.63 -17.10 -0.78
CA GLY A 84 -3.61 -16.83 0.65
C GLY A 84 -2.84 -15.56 1.06
N HIS A 85 -2.71 -14.60 0.13
CA HIS A 85 -2.11 -13.28 0.38
C HIS A 85 -3.15 -12.14 0.32
N PRO A 86 -4.21 -12.15 1.16
CA PRO A 86 -5.31 -11.18 1.11
C PRO A 86 -4.88 -9.76 1.51
N ASP A 87 -3.69 -9.61 2.08
CA ASP A 87 -3.12 -8.31 2.47
C ASP A 87 -2.41 -7.59 1.32
N THR A 88 -2.33 -8.23 0.16
CA THR A 88 -1.76 -7.63 -1.05
C THR A 88 -2.69 -6.53 -1.56
N VAL A 89 -2.12 -5.40 -1.93
CA VAL A 89 -2.85 -4.29 -2.55
C VAL A 89 -2.18 -3.86 -3.84
N PHE A 90 -3.00 -3.46 -4.82
CA PHE A 90 -2.56 -2.92 -6.08
C PHE A 90 -3.33 -1.64 -6.41
N THR A 91 -2.63 -0.60 -6.88
CA THR A 91 -3.24 0.68 -7.25
C THR A 91 -2.54 1.28 -8.46
N VAL A 92 -3.35 1.76 -9.40
CA VAL A 92 -2.94 2.64 -10.49
C VAL A 92 -3.43 4.04 -10.16
N GLY A 93 -2.59 4.85 -9.49
CA GLY A 93 -3.01 6.17 -8.99
C GLY A 93 -3.10 7.23 -10.10
N LYS A 94 -2.35 7.06 -11.20
CA LYS A 94 -2.37 7.93 -12.38
C LYS A 94 -2.28 7.09 -13.64
N LEU A 95 -3.10 7.43 -14.63
CA LEU A 95 -3.06 6.87 -15.98
C LEU A 95 -3.54 7.97 -16.95
N TYR A 96 -2.67 8.44 -17.83
CA TYR A 96 -3.05 9.53 -18.74
C TYR A 96 -2.17 9.56 -19.99
N THR A 97 -2.74 10.11 -21.08
CA THR A 97 -2.04 10.43 -22.31
C THR A 97 -1.67 11.90 -22.32
N ASP A 98 -0.76 12.32 -23.21
CA ASP A 98 -0.36 13.71 -23.34
C ASP A 98 -1.54 14.58 -23.81
N ALA A 99 -1.94 15.54 -22.99
CA ALA A 99 -3.08 16.43 -23.27
C ALA A 99 -2.85 17.35 -24.48
N ALA A 100 -1.59 17.64 -24.83
CA ALA A 100 -1.25 18.44 -26.02
C ALA A 100 -1.37 17.62 -27.32
N GLU A 101 -1.28 16.30 -27.22
CA GLU A 101 -1.20 15.42 -28.39
C GLU A 101 -2.44 14.54 -28.56
N HIS A 102 -3.22 14.25 -27.53
CA HIS A 102 -4.34 13.33 -27.61
C HIS A 102 -5.53 13.90 -28.38
N ALA A 103 -6.25 13.07 -29.12
CA ALA A 103 -7.52 13.36 -29.75
C ALA A 103 -8.34 12.09 -29.94
N MET A 104 -9.67 12.23 -30.05
CA MET A 104 -10.59 11.10 -30.20
C MET A 104 -10.25 10.19 -31.40
N THR A 105 -9.70 10.74 -32.47
CA THR A 105 -9.37 10.02 -33.71
C THR A 105 -7.87 9.73 -33.87
N LYS A 106 -7.13 9.76 -32.80
CA LYS A 106 -5.66 9.59 -32.79
C LYS A 106 -5.27 8.41 -31.91
N VAL A 107 -4.44 7.49 -32.42
CA VAL A 107 -3.81 6.43 -31.61
C VAL A 107 -2.79 7.11 -30.69
N PRO A 108 -2.84 6.88 -29.36
CA PRO A 108 -1.90 7.49 -28.44
C PRO A 108 -0.49 6.91 -28.60
N GLY A 109 0.48 7.78 -28.88
CA GLY A 109 1.91 7.43 -28.97
C GLY A 109 2.63 7.45 -27.63
N ALA A 110 2.01 7.97 -26.57
CA ALA A 110 2.56 7.95 -25.22
C ALA A 110 1.46 7.80 -24.18
N CYS A 111 1.77 7.07 -23.10
CA CYS A 111 0.91 6.91 -21.92
C CYS A 111 1.80 6.97 -20.67
N CYS A 112 1.45 7.81 -19.70
CA CYS A 112 2.11 7.91 -18.41
C CYS A 112 1.23 7.25 -17.33
N PHE A 113 1.84 6.56 -16.41
CA PHE A 113 1.10 5.86 -15.34
C PHE A 113 1.96 5.67 -14.10
N THR A 114 1.31 5.32 -12.99
CA THR A 114 1.97 4.92 -11.76
C THR A 114 1.47 3.56 -11.33
N LEU A 115 2.35 2.73 -10.77
CA LEU A 115 1.96 1.48 -10.12
C LEU A 115 2.39 1.55 -8.66
N ASN A 116 1.52 1.10 -7.77
CA ASN A 116 1.82 0.93 -6.36
C ASN A 116 1.29 -0.42 -5.91
N PHE A 117 2.19 -1.24 -5.36
CA PHE A 117 1.88 -2.50 -4.72
C PHE A 117 2.21 -2.39 -3.24
N GLY A 118 1.42 -3.04 -2.39
CA GLY A 118 1.67 -3.16 -0.96
C GLY A 118 1.39 -4.58 -0.49
N GLY A 119 2.05 -4.99 0.58
CA GLY A 119 1.84 -6.33 1.13
C GLY A 119 2.67 -6.59 2.38
N THR A 120 2.34 -7.68 3.07
CA THR A 120 2.99 -8.12 4.31
C THR A 120 4.11 -9.13 4.06
N SER A 121 4.24 -9.66 2.84
CA SER A 121 5.26 -10.61 2.42
C SER A 121 6.24 -9.96 1.45
N LYS A 122 7.53 -10.00 1.79
CA LYS A 122 8.61 -9.54 0.90
C LYS A 122 8.63 -10.33 -0.41
N ASP A 123 8.45 -11.65 -0.33
CA ASP A 123 8.50 -12.53 -1.51
C ASP A 123 7.37 -12.22 -2.50
N VAL A 124 6.18 -11.88 -1.99
CA VAL A 124 5.05 -11.43 -2.81
C VAL A 124 5.36 -10.10 -3.48
N LEU A 125 5.95 -9.15 -2.77
CA LEU A 125 6.34 -7.85 -3.32
C LEU A 125 7.44 -8.01 -4.38
N ASP A 126 8.42 -8.87 -4.17
CA ASP A 126 9.46 -9.18 -5.14
C ASP A 126 8.85 -9.86 -6.39
N ARG A 127 7.92 -10.82 -6.21
CA ARG A 127 7.17 -11.45 -7.31
C ARG A 127 6.39 -10.43 -8.14
N LEU A 128 5.70 -9.48 -7.49
CA LEU A 128 4.96 -8.42 -8.17
C LEU A 128 5.88 -7.50 -8.99
N ARG A 129 7.02 -7.11 -8.41
CA ARG A 129 8.05 -6.34 -9.12
C ARG A 129 8.54 -7.08 -10.37
N ASP A 130 8.97 -8.32 -10.21
CA ASP A 130 9.60 -9.09 -11.25
C ASP A 130 8.59 -9.44 -12.37
N ARG A 131 7.33 -9.75 -12.00
CA ARG A 131 6.26 -9.96 -12.98
C ARG A 131 5.90 -8.66 -13.71
N THR A 132 6.00 -7.51 -13.08
CA THR A 132 5.78 -6.23 -13.77
C THR A 132 6.77 -6.03 -14.91
N TYR A 133 8.06 -6.29 -14.68
CA TYR A 133 9.08 -6.24 -15.72
C TYR A 133 8.85 -7.30 -16.83
N ALA A 134 8.57 -8.54 -16.43
CA ALA A 134 8.32 -9.62 -17.40
C ALA A 134 7.10 -9.32 -18.28
N LEU A 135 5.99 -8.87 -17.70
CA LEU A 135 4.79 -8.49 -18.43
C LEU A 135 5.02 -7.32 -19.37
N ALA A 136 5.77 -6.30 -18.93
CA ALA A 136 6.14 -5.17 -19.78
C ALA A 136 6.95 -5.64 -21.01
N ASP A 137 7.89 -6.58 -20.83
CA ASP A 137 8.68 -7.13 -21.94
C ASP A 137 7.84 -7.99 -22.90
N GLU A 138 6.94 -8.82 -22.38
CA GLU A 138 6.02 -9.62 -23.19
C GLU A 138 5.11 -8.71 -24.06
N ILE A 139 4.52 -7.68 -23.46
CA ILE A 139 3.64 -6.73 -24.14
C ILE A 139 4.44 -5.86 -25.13
N ARG A 140 5.66 -5.46 -24.77
CA ARG A 140 6.58 -4.75 -25.67
C ARG A 140 6.78 -5.51 -26.97
N ALA A 141 7.06 -6.80 -26.86
CA ALA A 141 7.28 -7.66 -28.04
C ALA A 141 5.99 -7.85 -28.85
N ALA A 142 4.83 -8.04 -28.20
CA ALA A 142 3.56 -8.31 -28.87
C ALA A 142 2.96 -7.07 -29.55
N ARG A 143 3.14 -5.87 -28.95
CA ARG A 143 2.54 -4.62 -29.44
C ARG A 143 3.54 -3.64 -30.08
N ASN A 144 4.81 -4.00 -30.13
CA ASN A 144 5.89 -3.18 -30.69
C ASN A 144 5.93 -1.77 -30.07
N VAL A 145 5.79 -1.69 -28.75
CA VAL A 145 5.91 -0.49 -27.92
C VAL A 145 7.15 -0.57 -27.04
N THR A 146 7.45 0.50 -26.28
CA THR A 146 8.52 0.50 -25.30
C THR A 146 7.99 0.91 -23.93
N PHE A 147 8.24 0.11 -22.89
CA PHE A 147 7.99 0.49 -21.51
C PHE A 147 9.27 1.09 -20.90
N ALA A 148 9.18 2.31 -20.40
CA ALA A 148 10.17 2.97 -19.56
C ALA A 148 9.57 3.07 -18.15
N LEU A 149 9.77 2.01 -17.33
CA LEU A 149 9.16 1.91 -16.01
C LEU A 149 9.80 2.87 -14.99
N GLY A 150 11.01 3.36 -15.27
CA GLY A 150 11.77 4.22 -14.36
C GLY A 150 12.31 3.46 -13.14
N ASP A 151 12.73 4.22 -12.13
CA ASP A 151 13.23 3.64 -10.89
C ASP A 151 12.10 2.98 -10.11
N CYS A 152 12.35 1.73 -9.70
CA CYS A 152 11.49 1.05 -8.74
C CYS A 152 11.92 1.45 -7.33
N VAL A 153 11.01 2.05 -6.58
CA VAL A 153 11.24 2.45 -5.18
C VAL A 153 10.29 1.70 -4.27
N GLY A 154 10.70 1.51 -3.02
CA GLY A 154 9.85 0.79 -2.08
C GLY A 154 10.50 0.53 -0.74
N SER A 155 9.83 -0.29 0.04
CA SER A 155 10.30 -0.72 1.36
C SER A 155 9.82 -2.12 1.67
N ASP A 156 10.64 -2.87 2.39
CA ASP A 156 10.22 -4.18 2.90
C ASP A 156 9.14 -4.03 3.97
N PRO A 157 8.28 -5.05 4.17
CA PRO A 157 7.37 -5.12 5.29
C PRO A 157 8.14 -5.00 6.62
N THR A 158 7.55 -4.32 7.58
CA THR A 158 8.20 -4.08 8.88
C THR A 158 7.33 -4.68 9.99
N PRO A 159 7.71 -5.83 10.56
CA PRO A 159 7.05 -6.38 11.74
C PRO A 159 7.14 -5.41 12.92
N LEU A 160 6.07 -5.34 13.69
CA LEU A 160 6.04 -4.62 14.96
C LEU A 160 6.41 -5.57 16.11
N ASP A 161 6.95 -5.00 17.18
CA ASP A 161 7.51 -5.76 18.29
C ASP A 161 6.46 -6.61 19.01
N ASP A 162 6.70 -7.91 19.09
CA ASP A 162 5.77 -8.88 19.68
C ASP A 162 5.56 -8.64 21.19
N GLY A 163 6.62 -8.27 21.91
CA GLY A 163 6.54 -8.00 23.34
C GLY A 163 5.67 -6.78 23.67
N LEU A 164 5.79 -5.72 22.86
CA LEU A 164 4.92 -4.54 22.98
C LEU A 164 3.48 -4.84 22.58
N ARG A 165 3.26 -5.65 21.56
CA ARG A 165 1.93 -6.09 21.12
C ARG A 165 1.25 -6.94 22.21
N ASP A 166 2.00 -7.84 22.87
CA ASP A 166 1.49 -8.65 23.99
C ASP A 166 1.06 -7.76 25.17
N ARG A 167 1.80 -6.70 25.47
CA ARG A 167 1.42 -5.71 26.50
C ARG A 167 0.13 -4.98 26.12
N LEU A 168 0.03 -4.49 24.89
CA LEU A 168 -1.20 -3.84 24.39
C LEU A 168 -2.40 -4.79 24.47
N ARG A 169 -2.23 -6.07 24.14
CA ARG A 169 -3.28 -7.10 24.26
C ARG A 169 -3.67 -7.34 25.73
N THR A 170 -2.70 -7.40 26.62
CA THR A 170 -2.96 -7.55 28.06
C THR A 170 -3.70 -6.31 28.60
N ALA A 171 -3.26 -5.12 28.23
CA ALA A 171 -3.94 -3.88 28.59
C ALA A 171 -5.39 -3.83 28.06
N SER A 172 -5.63 -4.27 26.83
CA SER A 172 -6.98 -4.31 26.26
C SER A 172 -7.91 -5.23 27.04
N GLN A 173 -7.43 -6.42 27.46
CA GLN A 173 -8.18 -7.34 28.28
C GLN A 173 -8.49 -6.77 29.67
N ALA A 174 -7.50 -6.13 30.32
CA ALA A 174 -7.66 -5.53 31.63
C ALA A 174 -8.64 -4.37 31.65
N LEU A 175 -8.67 -3.58 30.56
CA LEU A 175 -9.57 -2.43 30.41
C LEU A 175 -10.94 -2.81 29.81
N GLY A 176 -11.12 -4.04 29.35
CA GLY A 176 -12.35 -4.48 28.67
C GLY A 176 -12.55 -3.80 27.30
N ILE A 177 -11.49 -3.35 26.66
CA ILE A 177 -11.52 -2.71 25.32
C ILE A 177 -11.35 -3.79 24.26
N PRO A 178 -12.36 -4.06 23.42
CA PRO A 178 -12.23 -5.06 22.38
C PRO A 178 -11.31 -4.59 21.26
N VAL A 179 -10.35 -5.42 20.86
CA VAL A 179 -9.39 -5.13 19.78
C VAL A 179 -9.24 -6.33 18.85
N ILE A 180 -8.80 -6.06 17.62
CA ILE A 180 -8.28 -7.10 16.71
C ILE A 180 -6.82 -6.83 16.39
N GLU A 181 -6.12 -7.88 15.96
CA GLU A 181 -4.81 -7.74 15.34
C GLU A 181 -4.95 -7.75 13.82
N MET A 182 -4.25 -6.85 13.15
CA MET A 182 -4.30 -6.71 11.70
C MET A 182 -3.05 -6.02 11.15
N PRO A 183 -2.69 -6.22 9.88
CA PRO A 183 -1.65 -5.42 9.26
C PRO A 183 -2.11 -3.98 9.04
N THR A 184 -1.15 -3.05 8.94
CA THR A 184 -1.44 -1.64 8.67
C THR A 184 -0.67 -1.08 7.47
N VAL A 185 -0.99 0.14 7.08
CA VAL A 185 -0.31 0.92 6.03
C VAL A 185 1.01 1.52 6.54
N GLY A 186 1.69 2.34 5.72
CA GLY A 186 2.94 3.00 6.12
C GLY A 186 2.74 4.01 7.24
N HIS A 187 3.52 3.86 8.33
CA HIS A 187 3.52 4.73 9.51
C HIS A 187 4.94 4.99 10.00
N ASP A 188 5.12 6.01 10.84
CA ASP A 188 6.42 6.40 11.41
C ASP A 188 7.05 5.28 12.26
N ALA A 189 6.24 4.46 12.92
CA ALA A 189 6.69 3.29 13.67
C ALA A 189 7.60 2.36 12.86
N SER A 190 7.44 2.30 11.53
CA SER A 190 8.32 1.52 10.65
C SER A 190 9.76 2.04 10.63
N ILE A 191 9.95 3.36 10.77
CA ILE A 191 11.26 3.99 10.78
C ILE A 191 12.00 3.62 12.07
N PHE A 192 11.30 3.67 13.21
CA PHE A 192 11.86 3.30 14.50
C PHE A 192 12.19 1.80 14.59
N ALA A 193 11.25 0.96 14.13
CA ALA A 193 11.47 -0.50 14.11
C ALA A 193 12.68 -0.88 13.25
N ARG A 194 12.84 -0.29 12.07
CA ARG A 194 14.02 -0.52 11.20
C ARG A 194 15.32 0.03 11.81
N ALA A 195 15.25 1.03 12.64
CA ALA A 195 16.38 1.54 13.39
C ALA A 195 16.75 0.67 14.60
N GLY A 196 16.02 -0.46 14.83
CA GLY A 196 16.26 -1.37 15.95
C GLY A 196 15.65 -0.91 17.27
N ILE A 197 14.68 0.01 17.23
CA ILE A 197 13.91 0.44 18.40
C ILE A 197 12.61 -0.38 18.41
N PRO A 198 12.28 -1.10 19.49
CA PRO A 198 11.00 -1.78 19.63
C PRO A 198 9.85 -0.80 19.36
N ALA A 199 8.97 -1.13 18.44
CA ALA A 199 7.87 -0.26 18.05
C ALA A 199 6.53 -1.00 18.03
N ALA A 200 5.48 -0.35 18.51
CA ALA A 200 4.11 -0.83 18.41
C ALA A 200 3.14 0.34 18.17
N MET A 201 1.94 0.00 17.75
CA MET A 201 0.91 0.97 17.43
C MET A 201 -0.45 0.53 17.98
N VAL A 202 -1.31 1.52 18.18
CA VAL A 202 -2.74 1.34 18.36
C VAL A 202 -3.44 2.10 17.23
N LEU A 203 -4.29 1.40 16.48
CA LEU A 203 -5.17 2.02 15.50
C LEU A 203 -6.53 2.32 16.14
N VAL A 204 -7.06 3.49 15.84
CA VAL A 204 -8.37 3.95 16.31
C VAL A 204 -9.35 3.94 15.15
N ARG A 205 -10.58 3.51 15.39
CA ARG A 205 -11.66 3.56 14.41
C ARG A 205 -11.84 4.98 13.87
N ASN A 206 -11.84 5.12 12.55
CA ASN A 206 -12.19 6.34 11.87
C ASN A 206 -13.26 6.08 10.80
N GLN A 207 -14.03 7.12 10.50
CA GLN A 207 -15.14 7.09 9.55
C GLN A 207 -14.74 7.74 8.23
N HIS A 208 -15.43 7.36 7.17
CA HIS A 208 -15.29 7.90 5.81
C HIS A 208 -13.92 7.67 5.16
N GLY A 209 -13.16 6.65 5.62
CA GLY A 209 -11.83 6.34 5.10
C GLY A 209 -10.79 7.40 5.45
N SER A 210 -9.79 7.55 4.57
CA SER A 210 -8.69 8.50 4.76
C SER A 210 -8.29 9.18 3.45
N HIS A 211 -7.45 10.23 3.53
CA HIS A 211 -7.00 11.06 2.41
C HIS A 211 -8.14 11.79 1.68
N ASN A 212 -9.18 12.17 2.41
CA ASN A 212 -10.31 12.95 1.90
C ASN A 212 -10.84 13.91 2.97
N ALA A 213 -11.59 14.93 2.55
CA ALA A 213 -12.09 15.99 3.44
C ALA A 213 -13.20 15.53 4.40
N ALA A 214 -13.78 14.34 4.21
CA ALA A 214 -14.83 13.79 5.06
C ALA A 214 -14.28 12.85 6.15
N GLU A 215 -12.95 12.64 6.20
CA GLU A 215 -12.30 11.85 7.24
C GLU A 215 -12.70 12.35 8.63
N ALA A 216 -13.17 11.44 9.48
CA ALA A 216 -13.66 11.77 10.82
C ALA A 216 -13.34 10.65 11.82
N MET A 217 -13.28 11.01 13.09
CA MET A 217 -13.04 10.08 14.21
C MET A 217 -13.90 10.50 15.41
N GLU A 218 -14.48 9.53 16.10
CA GLU A 218 -15.22 9.76 17.34
C GLU A 218 -14.25 9.88 18.52
N MET A 219 -14.45 10.90 19.37
CA MET A 219 -13.61 11.11 20.57
C MET A 219 -13.70 9.95 21.57
N ALA A 220 -14.79 9.20 21.57
CA ALA A 220 -14.92 8.01 22.40
C ALA A 220 -13.92 6.93 21.98
N ASP A 221 -13.80 6.65 20.68
CA ASP A 221 -12.86 5.67 20.13
C ASP A 221 -11.41 6.12 20.35
N PHE A 222 -11.13 7.43 20.15
CA PHE A 222 -9.82 8.00 20.50
C PHE A 222 -9.47 7.76 21.97
N GLY A 223 -10.44 7.99 22.89
CA GLY A 223 -10.26 7.75 24.31
C GLY A 223 -9.87 6.30 24.63
N GLU A 224 -10.49 5.33 23.97
CA GLU A 224 -10.15 3.90 24.16
C GLU A 224 -8.72 3.59 23.66
N GLY A 225 -8.36 4.06 22.48
CA GLY A 225 -6.99 3.90 21.96
C GLY A 225 -5.93 4.57 22.83
N ALA A 226 -6.21 5.78 23.33
CA ALA A 226 -5.30 6.53 24.20
C ALA A 226 -5.09 5.84 25.56
N LYS A 227 -6.13 5.21 26.13
CA LYS A 227 -6.01 4.42 27.38
C LYS A 227 -5.08 3.24 27.18
N LEU A 228 -5.22 2.47 26.07
CA LEU A 228 -4.36 1.34 25.74
C LEU A 228 -2.89 1.77 25.68
N LEU A 229 -2.63 2.85 24.97
CA LEU A 229 -1.28 3.38 24.81
C LEU A 229 -0.71 3.86 26.14
N ALA A 230 -1.49 4.59 26.95
CA ALA A 230 -1.06 5.15 28.23
C ALA A 230 -0.71 4.03 29.25
N VAL A 231 -1.55 3.01 29.38
CA VAL A 231 -1.27 1.87 30.26
C VAL A 231 0.02 1.16 29.85
N THR A 232 0.17 0.88 28.57
CA THR A 232 1.38 0.23 28.03
C THR A 232 2.63 1.10 28.27
N ALA A 233 2.54 2.41 28.10
CA ALA A 233 3.67 3.31 28.34
C ALA A 233 4.05 3.37 29.82
N LEU A 234 3.08 3.37 30.74
CA LEU A 234 3.32 3.33 32.19
C LEU A 234 4.03 2.04 32.60
N GLU A 235 3.54 0.88 32.16
CA GLU A 235 4.19 -0.41 32.44
C GLU A 235 5.64 -0.47 31.94
N LEU A 236 5.92 0.16 30.80
CA LEU A 236 7.28 0.25 30.27
C LEU A 236 8.16 1.19 31.11
N ALA A 237 7.61 2.25 31.70
CA ALA A 237 8.35 3.21 32.52
C ALA A 237 8.76 2.63 33.88
N GLU A 238 8.00 1.67 34.43
CA GLU A 238 8.25 1.03 35.72
C GLU A 238 9.33 -0.05 35.69
N GLN A 239 9.80 -0.46 34.51
CA GLN A 239 10.88 -1.43 34.28
C GLN A 239 12.22 -0.77 33.99
#